data_903a6c77c8fbed20011bb52de23eb142
#
_entry.id   903a6c77c8fbed20011bb52de23eb142
#
_cell.length_a   1.000
_cell.length_b   1.000
_cell.length_c   1.000
_cell.angle_alpha   90.00
_cell.angle_beta   90.00
_cell.angle_gamma   90.00
#
_symmetry.space_group_name_H-M   'P 1'
#
loop_
_entity.id
_entity.type
_entity.pdbx_description
1 polymer ?
#
loop_
_entity_poly.entity_id
_entity_poly.type
_entity_poly.pdbx_seq_one_letter_code
_entity_poly.pdbx_strand_id
1 'polypeptide(L)'
;MKDQLFSDARAVTRCADELEGHHYTTGEIVTRIWREHLRPRIGLLVLASVAMLLTAATTGAIPFIIQKTADDVFVAKDQQMVYWVTAAIVVTTIIKAIAEYVADVTVAYLGHRFIADLRIEMFGRLTSADLSFIQTVHSGRLLSSFLNDANLIRQTASRSIVTLGENYLKVIILVATMFYMDARFALLILLFMPFAWFLLGRQRRKMRKSTTKSLQETGDLSALVTQTLRGMRVVRAYRQEHREEARAANTINRALEFTMRGTRARALSSPSIELLTGFGFALAIYFAGTKGVRGDLTLGQFMGFMTSALLIYGPLKSAATLQTQLQEGVAAASRVFGIVDRKTRLVEAADAKPLELTRGQIEFDNVSFAYEPGIPVLKGVSLTVPSGRTVALVGPSGSGKSTLVNLCLRFFDAERGKVTIDGQDIAHATITSLRGAIGLVTQDPVLFDDTISANIAYGTKSEDEGQVIAAAKAAAAHDFIMALPKGYDTRVGEAGSLLSGGERQRIAIARAIYKDAPILLLDEPTSSLDSEAEAKVQTALEGLMRGRTVLMIAHRLSTVKKADLICVLDQGRIVEVGRHDELVAKGGLYTRLHKTQFGIAGGHEAEGEDGKAADAYGDGAVAVAGS
;
A
#
# COMPACT_ATOMS: atom_id res chain seq x y z
N MET A 1 -30.31 -2.98 -0.58
CA MET A 1 -29.17 -3.86 -0.96
C MET A 1 -28.57 -3.55 -2.32
N LYS A 2 -29.33 -3.29 -3.41
CA LYS A 2 -28.75 -2.82 -4.69
C LYS A 2 -28.17 -1.39 -4.60
N ASP A 3 -28.82 -0.48 -3.91
CA ASP A 3 -28.35 0.91 -3.79
C ASP A 3 -27.10 1.05 -2.89
N GLN A 4 -26.89 0.18 -1.91
CA GLN A 4 -25.66 0.12 -1.13
C GLN A 4 -24.47 -0.38 -1.95
N LEU A 5 -24.64 -1.41 -2.80
CA LEU A 5 -23.59 -1.90 -3.70
C LEU A 5 -23.18 -0.87 -4.76
N PHE A 6 -24.11 0.01 -5.19
CA PHE A 6 -23.80 1.10 -6.12
C PHE A 6 -23.19 2.33 -5.42
N SER A 7 -23.49 2.57 -4.12
CA SER A 7 -22.83 3.62 -3.33
C SER A 7 -21.37 3.24 -3.05
N ASP A 8 -21.10 1.99 -2.65
CA ASP A 8 -19.75 1.49 -2.41
C ASP A 8 -18.87 1.56 -3.67
N ALA A 9 -19.44 1.24 -4.84
CA ALA A 9 -18.71 1.35 -6.10
C ALA A 9 -18.40 2.81 -6.48
N ARG A 10 -19.27 3.77 -6.16
CA ARG A 10 -19.04 5.20 -6.40
C ARG A 10 -18.08 5.82 -5.38
N ALA A 11 -18.11 5.38 -4.12
CA ALA A 11 -17.16 5.79 -3.09
C ALA A 11 -15.74 5.31 -3.43
N VAL A 12 -15.60 4.06 -3.88
CA VAL A 12 -14.33 3.48 -4.34
C VAL A 12 -13.77 4.24 -5.55
N THR A 13 -14.62 4.66 -6.51
CA THR A 13 -14.19 5.45 -7.67
C THR A 13 -13.77 6.86 -7.26
N ARG A 14 -14.51 7.55 -6.38
CA ARG A 14 -14.14 8.89 -5.91
C ARG A 14 -12.86 8.91 -5.09
N CYS A 15 -12.62 7.92 -4.21
CA CYS A 15 -11.35 7.82 -3.50
C CYS A 15 -10.18 7.41 -4.41
N ALA A 16 -10.42 6.67 -5.50
CA ALA A 16 -9.44 6.45 -6.54
C ALA A 16 -9.06 7.78 -7.21
N ASP A 17 -10.04 8.61 -7.53
CA ASP A 17 -9.85 9.94 -8.11
C ASP A 17 -9.17 10.92 -7.12
N GLU A 18 -9.43 10.83 -5.82
CA GLU A 18 -8.75 11.64 -4.79
C GLU A 18 -7.26 11.28 -4.62
N LEU A 19 -6.85 10.03 -4.87
CA LEU A 19 -5.44 9.64 -4.94
C LEU A 19 -4.78 10.12 -6.25
N GLU A 20 -5.56 10.32 -7.31
CA GLU A 20 -5.12 10.89 -8.58
C GLU A 20 -5.20 12.43 -8.60
N GLY A 21 -5.84 13.06 -7.62
CA GLY A 21 -6.15 14.49 -7.58
C GLY A 21 -4.95 15.45 -7.47
N HIS A 22 -3.73 14.97 -7.15
CA HIS A 22 -2.50 15.74 -7.25
C HIS A 22 -1.65 15.20 -8.40
N HIS A 23 -1.85 15.75 -9.58
CA HIS A 23 -0.96 15.52 -10.72
C HIS A 23 0.36 16.26 -10.51
N TYR A 24 1.33 15.57 -9.89
CA TYR A 24 2.68 16.09 -9.82
C TYR A 24 3.28 16.16 -11.22
N THR A 25 3.80 17.31 -11.58
CA THR A 25 4.60 17.46 -12.81
C THR A 25 5.94 16.75 -12.64
N THR A 26 6.52 16.30 -13.74
CA THR A 26 7.87 15.68 -13.72
C THR A 26 8.90 16.60 -13.04
N GLY A 27 8.77 17.92 -13.25
CA GLY A 27 9.68 18.90 -12.64
C GLY A 27 9.55 18.97 -11.13
N GLU A 28 8.33 18.95 -10.58
CA GLU A 28 8.08 18.96 -9.13
C GLU A 28 8.66 17.71 -8.47
N ILE A 29 8.42 16.53 -9.05
CA ILE A 29 8.95 15.26 -8.54
C ILE A 29 10.49 15.29 -8.52
N VAL A 30 11.12 15.68 -9.62
CA VAL A 30 12.58 15.76 -9.72
C VAL A 30 13.15 16.77 -8.73
N THR A 31 12.54 17.96 -8.61
CA THR A 31 12.97 19.00 -7.67
C THR A 31 12.84 18.52 -6.22
N ARG A 32 11.77 17.81 -5.89
CA ARG A 32 11.56 17.23 -4.55
C ARG A 32 12.60 16.18 -4.23
N ILE A 33 12.80 15.19 -5.11
CA ILE A 33 13.82 14.16 -4.95
C ILE A 33 15.21 14.79 -4.77
N TRP A 34 15.52 15.82 -5.58
CA TRP A 34 16.77 16.56 -5.47
C TRP A 34 16.93 17.21 -4.09
N ARG A 35 15.94 18.02 -3.67
CA ARG A 35 16.02 18.83 -2.45
C ARG A 35 16.02 17.97 -1.18
N GLU A 36 15.14 16.97 -1.11
CA GLU A 36 14.90 16.22 0.12
C GLU A 36 15.86 15.04 0.30
N HIS A 37 16.29 14.39 -0.81
CA HIS A 37 17.03 13.14 -0.73
C HIS A 37 18.45 13.19 -1.32
N LEU A 38 18.68 13.92 -2.41
CA LEU A 38 19.97 13.95 -3.08
C LEU A 38 20.88 15.06 -2.54
N ARG A 39 20.38 16.27 -2.32
CA ARG A 39 21.14 17.40 -1.80
C ARG A 39 21.86 17.12 -0.48
N PRO A 40 21.25 16.44 0.52
CA PRO A 40 21.96 16.10 1.77
C PRO A 40 23.17 15.18 1.55
N ARG A 41 23.24 14.50 0.40
CA ARG A 41 24.29 13.51 0.05
C ARG A 41 25.11 13.95 -1.15
N ILE A 42 25.32 15.27 -1.31
CA ILE A 42 26.00 15.84 -2.46
C ILE A 42 27.43 15.30 -2.64
N GLY A 43 28.12 14.95 -1.55
CA GLY A 43 29.46 14.35 -1.62
C GLY A 43 29.50 13.02 -2.40
N LEU A 44 28.51 12.15 -2.17
CA LEU A 44 28.38 10.89 -2.92
C LEU A 44 27.99 11.13 -4.38
N LEU A 45 27.14 12.13 -4.64
CA LEU A 45 26.79 12.53 -6.00
C LEU A 45 28.00 13.06 -6.77
N VAL A 46 28.83 13.88 -6.13
CA VAL A 46 30.07 14.37 -6.75
C VAL A 46 31.03 13.20 -7.02
N LEU A 47 31.19 12.26 -6.08
CA LEU A 47 32.00 11.06 -6.28
C LEU A 47 31.50 10.24 -7.48
N ALA A 48 30.20 9.99 -7.57
CA ALA A 48 29.60 9.29 -8.71
C ALA A 48 29.82 10.04 -10.03
N SER A 49 29.65 11.38 -10.03
CA SER A 49 29.82 12.21 -11.21
C SER A 49 31.29 12.22 -11.71
N VAL A 50 32.25 12.29 -10.79
CA VAL A 50 33.67 12.20 -11.12
C VAL A 50 34.02 10.82 -11.67
N ALA A 51 33.50 9.75 -11.05
CA ALA A 51 33.70 8.38 -11.54
C ALA A 51 33.08 8.19 -12.93
N MET A 52 31.87 8.69 -13.19
CA MET A 52 31.20 8.65 -14.50
C MET A 52 31.98 9.44 -15.57
N LEU A 53 32.51 10.62 -15.20
CA LEU A 53 33.33 11.42 -16.10
C LEU A 53 34.61 10.65 -16.46
N LEU A 54 35.26 10.00 -15.50
CA LEU A 54 36.45 9.20 -15.74
C LEU A 54 36.14 7.98 -16.62
N THR A 55 35.02 7.31 -16.40
CA THR A 55 34.54 6.21 -17.27
C THR A 55 34.27 6.69 -18.70
N ALA A 56 33.69 7.87 -18.86
CA ALA A 56 33.43 8.44 -20.18
C ALA A 56 34.74 8.86 -20.88
N ALA A 57 35.67 9.49 -20.16
CA ALA A 57 36.98 9.90 -20.68
C ALA A 57 37.82 8.69 -21.10
N THR A 58 37.89 7.64 -20.26
CA THR A 58 38.61 6.40 -20.61
C THR A 58 37.98 5.70 -21.80
N THR A 59 36.65 5.70 -21.95
CA THR A 59 35.95 5.16 -23.12
C THR A 59 36.31 5.96 -24.38
N GLY A 60 36.40 7.31 -24.28
CA GLY A 60 36.81 8.19 -25.39
C GLY A 60 38.29 8.08 -25.75
N ALA A 61 39.14 7.58 -24.84
CA ALA A 61 40.55 7.33 -25.14
C ALA A 61 40.78 6.09 -26.03
N ILE A 62 39.88 5.11 -26.00
CA ILE A 62 40.02 3.85 -26.77
C ILE A 62 40.21 4.08 -28.27
N PRO A 63 39.41 4.92 -28.95
CA PRO A 63 39.63 5.21 -30.37
C PRO A 63 41.00 5.77 -30.69
N PHE A 64 41.55 6.65 -29.83
CA PHE A 64 42.90 7.21 -30.02
C PHE A 64 43.99 6.15 -29.85
N ILE A 65 43.82 5.25 -28.86
CA ILE A 65 44.75 4.13 -28.67
C ILE A 65 44.74 3.22 -29.88
N ILE A 66 43.57 2.91 -30.45
CA ILE A 66 43.45 2.09 -31.66
C ILE A 66 44.04 2.79 -32.86
N GLN A 67 43.81 4.10 -33.01
CA GLN A 67 44.47 4.90 -34.08
C GLN A 67 45.98 4.78 -34.00
N LYS A 68 46.58 5.05 -32.84
CA LYS A 68 48.02 4.96 -32.63
C LYS A 68 48.55 3.54 -32.81
N THR A 69 47.80 2.54 -32.42
CA THR A 69 48.16 1.14 -32.66
C THR A 69 48.28 0.86 -34.15
N ALA A 70 47.30 1.30 -34.94
CA ALA A 70 47.32 1.05 -36.39
C ALA A 70 48.42 1.84 -37.10
N ASP A 71 48.55 3.13 -36.84
CA ASP A 71 49.49 4.01 -37.54
C ASP A 71 50.96 3.79 -37.11
N ASP A 72 51.22 3.82 -35.78
CA ASP A 72 52.60 3.82 -35.29
C ASP A 72 53.16 2.38 -35.14
N VAL A 73 52.35 1.40 -34.68
CA VAL A 73 52.83 0.02 -34.50
C VAL A 73 52.80 -0.79 -35.79
N PHE A 74 51.68 -0.78 -36.54
CA PHE A 74 51.55 -1.66 -37.71
C PHE A 74 52.04 -1.01 -39.00
N VAL A 75 51.81 0.30 -39.22
CA VAL A 75 52.25 0.99 -40.43
C VAL A 75 53.71 1.48 -40.32
N ALA A 76 54.02 2.23 -39.25
CA ALA A 76 55.36 2.76 -39.02
C ALA A 76 56.34 1.71 -38.44
N LYS A 77 55.85 0.56 -37.94
CA LYS A 77 56.63 -0.54 -37.33
C LYS A 77 57.54 -0.12 -36.18
N ASP A 78 57.11 0.88 -35.40
CA ASP A 78 57.84 1.37 -34.24
C ASP A 78 57.72 0.42 -33.06
N GLN A 79 58.84 -0.25 -32.67
CA GLN A 79 58.87 -1.22 -31.58
C GLN A 79 58.71 -0.58 -30.21
N GLN A 80 59.10 0.67 -30.02
CA GLN A 80 58.89 1.38 -28.74
C GLN A 80 57.40 1.67 -28.49
N MET A 81 56.69 2.00 -29.56
CA MET A 81 55.26 2.26 -29.46
C MET A 81 54.44 1.02 -29.06
N VAL A 82 54.91 -0.19 -29.32
CA VAL A 82 54.27 -1.44 -28.83
C VAL A 82 54.14 -1.43 -27.30
N TYR A 83 55.24 -1.07 -26.62
CA TYR A 83 55.23 -1.03 -25.13
C TYR A 83 54.32 0.07 -24.61
N TRP A 84 54.37 1.28 -25.17
CA TRP A 84 53.55 2.41 -24.73
C TRP A 84 52.05 2.18 -24.96
N VAL A 85 51.67 1.65 -26.14
CA VAL A 85 50.28 1.35 -26.45
C VAL A 85 49.74 0.22 -25.55
N THR A 86 50.56 -0.84 -25.35
CA THR A 86 50.17 -1.93 -24.45
C THR A 86 49.96 -1.41 -23.02
N ALA A 87 50.89 -0.61 -22.51
CA ALA A 87 50.77 0.01 -21.19
C ALA A 87 49.51 0.92 -21.09
N ALA A 88 49.27 1.73 -22.14
CA ALA A 88 48.11 2.61 -22.21
C ALA A 88 46.78 1.83 -22.17
N ILE A 89 46.69 0.70 -22.89
CA ILE A 89 45.51 -0.17 -22.84
C ILE A 89 45.26 -0.70 -21.42
N VAL A 90 46.32 -1.25 -20.79
CA VAL A 90 46.21 -1.83 -19.43
C VAL A 90 45.80 -0.75 -18.43
N VAL A 91 46.48 0.40 -18.40
CA VAL A 91 46.19 1.50 -17.51
C VAL A 91 44.75 2.04 -17.70
N THR A 92 44.37 2.29 -18.94
CA THR A 92 43.02 2.79 -19.30
C THR A 92 41.95 1.79 -18.88
N THR A 93 42.16 0.48 -19.06
CA THR A 93 41.23 -0.56 -18.66
C THR A 93 41.09 -0.66 -17.13
N ILE A 94 42.20 -0.59 -16.40
CA ILE A 94 42.19 -0.60 -14.95
C ILE A 94 41.45 0.62 -14.39
N ILE A 95 41.78 1.82 -14.88
CA ILE A 95 41.12 3.07 -14.47
C ILE A 95 39.62 3.00 -14.76
N LYS A 96 39.24 2.54 -15.96
CA LYS A 96 37.85 2.38 -16.36
C LYS A 96 37.10 1.41 -15.43
N ALA A 97 37.67 0.23 -15.16
CA ALA A 97 37.04 -0.79 -14.32
C ALA A 97 36.81 -0.27 -12.89
N ILE A 98 37.80 0.41 -12.29
CA ILE A 98 37.67 1.00 -10.97
C ILE A 98 36.62 2.12 -10.97
N ALA A 99 36.65 3.01 -11.95
CA ALA A 99 35.71 4.12 -12.06
C ALA A 99 34.27 3.63 -12.25
N GLU A 100 34.04 2.62 -13.11
CA GLU A 100 32.74 2.01 -13.35
C GLU A 100 32.20 1.36 -12.07
N TYR A 101 33.05 0.58 -11.37
CA TYR A 101 32.68 -0.01 -10.08
C TYR A 101 32.27 1.05 -9.04
N VAL A 102 33.07 2.11 -8.88
CA VAL A 102 32.78 3.20 -7.94
C VAL A 102 31.48 3.92 -8.31
N ALA A 103 31.26 4.21 -9.60
CA ALA A 103 30.05 4.85 -10.08
C ALA A 103 28.80 3.98 -9.78
N ASP A 104 28.85 2.70 -10.17
CA ASP A 104 27.72 1.78 -10.01
C ASP A 104 27.37 1.56 -8.54
N VAL A 105 28.36 1.29 -7.68
CA VAL A 105 28.12 1.08 -6.25
C VAL A 105 27.57 2.36 -5.59
N THR A 106 28.12 3.53 -5.93
CA THR A 106 27.68 4.80 -5.36
C THR A 106 26.25 5.14 -5.76
N VAL A 107 25.91 4.97 -7.05
CA VAL A 107 24.53 5.21 -7.53
C VAL A 107 23.56 4.19 -6.96
N ALA A 108 23.95 2.91 -6.87
CA ALA A 108 23.12 1.88 -6.24
C ALA A 108 22.86 2.22 -4.76
N TYR A 109 23.89 2.61 -4.01
CA TYR A 109 23.75 3.01 -2.62
C TYR A 109 22.80 4.21 -2.46
N LEU A 110 22.96 5.27 -3.28
CA LEU A 110 22.07 6.44 -3.27
C LEU A 110 20.62 6.02 -3.53
N GLY A 111 20.40 5.15 -4.51
CA GLY A 111 19.06 4.65 -4.83
C GLY A 111 18.44 3.79 -3.72
N HIS A 112 19.21 2.90 -3.11
CA HIS A 112 18.72 2.07 -2.00
C HIS A 112 18.44 2.89 -0.74
N ARG A 113 19.30 3.86 -0.44
CA ARG A 113 19.09 4.74 0.71
C ARG A 113 17.88 5.63 0.53
N PHE A 114 17.69 6.18 -0.66
CA PHE A 114 16.50 6.95 -1.01
C PHE A 114 15.20 6.15 -0.75
N ILE A 115 15.16 4.88 -1.18
CA ILE A 115 13.99 4.03 -0.94
C ILE A 115 13.77 3.72 0.54
N ALA A 116 14.86 3.49 1.28
CA ALA A 116 14.74 3.25 2.71
C ALA A 116 14.11 4.47 3.42
N ASP A 117 14.60 5.67 3.12
CA ASP A 117 14.07 6.91 3.70
C ASP A 117 12.59 7.12 3.29
N LEU A 118 12.27 6.93 2.01
CA LEU A 118 10.91 7.06 1.50
C LEU A 118 9.93 6.06 2.16
N ARG A 119 10.35 4.81 2.36
CA ARG A 119 9.53 3.80 3.03
C ARG A 119 9.31 4.11 4.50
N ILE A 120 10.32 4.62 5.19
CA ILE A 120 10.19 5.07 6.59
C ILE A 120 9.16 6.20 6.66
N GLU A 121 9.25 7.18 5.75
CA GLU A 121 8.30 8.29 5.69
C GLU A 121 6.87 7.81 5.35
N MET A 122 6.72 6.95 4.33
CA MET A 122 5.43 6.35 3.98
C MET A 122 4.82 5.60 5.16
N PHE A 123 5.61 4.78 5.87
CA PHE A 123 5.12 4.03 7.02
C PHE A 123 4.67 4.95 8.15
N GLY A 124 5.45 5.99 8.46
CA GLY A 124 5.08 7.00 9.44
C GLY A 124 3.78 7.73 9.08
N ARG A 125 3.59 8.06 7.80
CA ARG A 125 2.34 8.67 7.32
C ARG A 125 1.14 7.72 7.35
N LEU A 126 1.34 6.45 7.01
CA LEU A 126 0.27 5.44 7.09
C LEU A 126 -0.18 5.18 8.53
N THR A 127 0.75 5.13 9.48
CA THR A 127 0.41 4.93 10.90
C THR A 127 -0.29 6.13 11.54
N SER A 128 -0.07 7.34 11.00
CA SER A 128 -0.74 8.57 11.43
C SER A 128 -1.94 8.96 10.57
N ALA A 129 -2.27 8.18 9.54
CA ALA A 129 -3.38 8.47 8.64
C ALA A 129 -4.75 8.29 9.33
N ASP A 130 -5.74 9.03 8.82
CA ASP A 130 -7.13 8.91 9.29
C ASP A 130 -7.68 7.51 9.06
N LEU A 131 -8.47 7.02 10.00
CA LEU A 131 -9.11 5.70 9.91
C LEU A 131 -10.00 5.60 8.66
N SER A 132 -10.66 6.70 8.27
CA SER A 132 -11.46 6.78 7.04
C SER A 132 -10.65 6.41 5.79
N PHE A 133 -9.42 6.90 5.70
CA PHE A 133 -8.52 6.58 4.58
C PHE A 133 -8.15 5.11 4.55
N ILE A 134 -7.75 4.56 5.70
CA ILE A 134 -7.34 3.15 5.80
C ILE A 134 -8.51 2.21 5.47
N GLN A 135 -9.73 2.55 5.85
CA GLN A 135 -10.92 1.75 5.56
C GLN A 135 -11.38 1.85 4.10
N THR A 136 -11.17 2.99 3.45
CA THR A 136 -11.63 3.23 2.07
C THR A 136 -10.63 2.68 1.04
N VAL A 137 -9.34 2.75 1.33
CA VAL A 137 -8.29 2.29 0.40
C VAL A 137 -7.99 0.81 0.61
N HIS A 138 -8.07 0.03 -0.47
CA HIS A 138 -7.72 -1.39 -0.42
C HIS A 138 -6.27 -1.58 0.06
N SER A 139 -6.08 -2.38 1.10
CA SER A 139 -4.76 -2.70 1.68
C SER A 139 -3.74 -3.19 0.64
N GLY A 140 -4.19 -3.98 -0.35
CA GLY A 140 -3.35 -4.44 -1.44
C GLY A 140 -2.77 -3.31 -2.32
N ARG A 141 -3.52 -2.20 -2.50
CA ARG A 141 -3.02 -1.02 -3.24
C ARG A 141 -1.94 -0.30 -2.45
N LEU A 142 -2.14 -0.10 -1.15
CA LEU A 142 -1.13 0.50 -0.26
C LEU A 142 0.14 -0.35 -0.22
N LEU A 143 -0.01 -1.67 -0.07
CA LEU A 143 1.12 -2.60 -0.08
C LEU A 143 1.86 -2.58 -1.43
N SER A 144 1.16 -2.54 -2.56
CA SER A 144 1.75 -2.41 -3.89
C SER A 144 2.53 -1.09 -4.04
N SER A 145 2.00 0.02 -3.56
CA SER A 145 2.72 1.31 -3.58
C SER A 145 3.96 1.27 -2.71
N PHE A 146 3.89 0.63 -1.54
CA PHE A 146 5.00 0.49 -0.60
C PHE A 146 6.13 -0.40 -1.14
N LEU A 147 5.80 -1.50 -1.82
CA LEU A 147 6.78 -2.47 -2.30
C LEU A 147 7.20 -2.20 -3.75
N ASN A 148 6.24 -2.09 -4.66
CA ASN A 148 6.48 -2.07 -6.11
C ASN A 148 6.74 -0.65 -6.63
N ASP A 149 5.86 0.32 -6.31
CA ASP A 149 6.02 1.69 -6.80
C ASP A 149 7.30 2.33 -6.27
N ALA A 150 7.60 2.14 -4.98
CA ALA A 150 8.85 2.60 -4.39
C ALA A 150 10.08 2.01 -5.11
N ASN A 151 10.10 0.71 -5.42
CA ASN A 151 11.18 0.11 -6.19
C ASN A 151 11.28 0.65 -7.62
N LEU A 152 10.14 0.91 -8.27
CA LEU A 152 10.11 1.49 -9.61
C LEU A 152 10.70 2.91 -9.63
N ILE A 153 10.38 3.73 -8.63
CA ILE A 153 10.99 5.07 -8.46
C ILE A 153 12.51 4.96 -8.32
N ARG A 154 12.99 4.03 -7.47
CA ARG A 154 14.43 3.78 -7.31
C ARG A 154 15.11 3.42 -8.62
N GLN A 155 14.56 2.41 -9.31
CA GLN A 155 15.14 1.96 -10.60
C GLN A 155 15.20 3.09 -11.61
N THR A 156 14.13 3.88 -11.69
CA THR A 156 14.06 5.03 -12.59
C THR A 156 15.08 6.10 -12.20
N ALA A 157 15.16 6.47 -10.92
CA ALA A 157 16.09 7.48 -10.43
C ALA A 157 17.55 7.05 -10.68
N SER A 158 17.93 5.81 -10.28
CA SER A 158 19.30 5.30 -10.48
C SER A 158 19.67 5.20 -11.96
N ARG A 159 18.78 4.66 -12.80
CA ARG A 159 19.03 4.58 -14.25
C ARG A 159 19.11 5.95 -14.89
N SER A 160 18.29 6.91 -14.43
CA SER A 160 18.34 8.28 -14.97
C SER A 160 19.65 8.95 -14.64
N ILE A 161 20.16 8.79 -13.42
CA ILE A 161 21.46 9.33 -13.02
C ILE A 161 22.58 8.75 -13.89
N VAL A 162 22.63 7.43 -14.05
CA VAL A 162 23.65 6.79 -14.89
C VAL A 162 23.51 7.22 -16.36
N THR A 163 22.28 7.22 -16.90
CA THR A 163 22.08 7.58 -18.30
C THR A 163 22.44 9.04 -18.58
N LEU A 164 22.02 9.96 -17.71
CA LEU A 164 22.33 11.39 -17.88
C LEU A 164 23.79 11.70 -17.56
N GLY A 165 24.36 11.12 -16.50
CA GLY A 165 25.73 11.40 -16.09
C GLY A 165 26.79 10.70 -16.94
N GLU A 166 26.58 9.44 -17.29
CA GLU A 166 27.59 8.63 -17.96
C GLU A 166 27.35 8.50 -19.47
N ASN A 167 26.15 8.03 -19.85
CA ASN A 167 25.90 7.72 -21.26
C ASN A 167 25.85 8.97 -22.16
N TYR A 168 25.30 10.09 -21.66
CA TYR A 168 25.35 11.34 -22.43
C TYR A 168 26.76 11.88 -22.54
N LEU A 169 27.57 11.79 -21.46
CA LEU A 169 28.98 12.17 -21.52
C LEU A 169 29.77 11.30 -22.53
N LYS A 170 29.56 9.98 -22.52
CA LYS A 170 30.15 9.07 -23.50
C LYS A 170 29.76 9.45 -24.94
N VAL A 171 28.48 9.77 -25.18
CA VAL A 171 28.03 10.22 -26.51
C VAL A 171 28.74 11.51 -26.89
N ILE A 172 28.80 12.52 -26.02
CA ILE A 172 29.45 13.80 -26.29
C ILE A 172 30.93 13.59 -26.62
N ILE A 173 31.67 12.84 -25.81
CA ILE A 173 33.09 12.59 -25.98
C ILE A 173 33.34 11.79 -27.27
N LEU A 174 32.58 10.74 -27.53
CA LEU A 174 32.76 9.92 -28.74
C LEU A 174 32.42 10.70 -30.03
N VAL A 175 31.36 11.53 -30.00
CA VAL A 175 31.05 12.44 -31.12
C VAL A 175 32.19 13.45 -31.34
N ALA A 176 32.68 14.07 -30.25
CA ALA A 176 33.83 14.99 -30.35
C ALA A 176 35.07 14.29 -30.93
N THR A 177 35.34 13.05 -30.51
CA THR A 177 36.43 12.23 -31.06
C THR A 177 36.25 11.96 -32.57
N MET A 178 35.02 11.64 -33.01
CA MET A 178 34.69 11.45 -34.41
C MET A 178 34.93 12.74 -35.23
N PHE A 179 34.53 13.89 -34.73
CA PHE A 179 34.77 15.18 -35.36
C PHE A 179 36.25 15.54 -35.43
N TYR A 180 37.03 15.20 -34.39
CA TYR A 180 38.46 15.39 -34.38
C TYR A 180 39.19 14.55 -35.44
N MET A 181 38.74 13.29 -35.66
CA MET A 181 39.35 12.40 -36.61
C MET A 181 39.02 12.78 -38.07
N ASP A 182 37.74 12.98 -38.39
CA ASP A 182 37.27 13.51 -39.69
C ASP A 182 35.89 14.15 -39.54
N ALA A 183 35.83 15.48 -39.60
CA ALA A 183 34.59 16.23 -39.45
C ALA A 183 33.55 15.95 -40.53
N ARG A 184 33.98 15.65 -41.77
CA ARG A 184 33.06 15.35 -42.89
C ARG A 184 32.38 14.01 -42.71
N PHE A 185 33.12 13.02 -42.22
CA PHE A 185 32.57 11.70 -41.86
C PHE A 185 31.61 11.77 -40.67
N ALA A 186 31.99 12.51 -39.64
CA ALA A 186 31.14 12.70 -38.47
C ALA A 186 29.80 13.33 -38.84
N LEU A 187 29.82 14.35 -39.73
CA LEU A 187 28.59 15.01 -40.20
C LEU A 187 27.70 14.06 -41.01
N LEU A 188 28.29 13.19 -41.82
CA LEU A 188 27.56 12.18 -42.59
C LEU A 188 26.84 11.18 -41.69
N ILE A 189 27.48 10.68 -40.65
CA ILE A 189 26.84 9.77 -39.67
C ILE A 189 25.75 10.50 -38.87
N LEU A 190 25.98 11.75 -38.49
CA LEU A 190 24.95 12.56 -37.79
C LEU A 190 23.71 12.78 -38.65
N LEU A 191 23.84 12.84 -39.97
CA LEU A 191 22.71 12.96 -40.90
C LEU A 191 21.77 11.74 -40.85
N PHE A 192 22.27 10.55 -40.49
CA PHE A 192 21.45 9.35 -40.32
C PHE A 192 20.70 9.31 -38.98
N MET A 193 21.10 10.10 -37.98
CA MET A 193 20.47 10.12 -36.65
C MET A 193 18.98 10.49 -36.65
N PRO A 194 18.53 11.52 -37.37
CA PRO A 194 17.09 11.87 -37.41
C PRO A 194 16.24 10.73 -38.00
N PHE A 195 16.77 10.01 -39.00
CA PHE A 195 16.07 8.89 -39.60
C PHE A 195 15.94 7.70 -38.63
N ALA A 196 17.00 7.37 -37.89
CA ALA A 196 16.97 6.39 -36.81
C ALA A 196 15.98 6.77 -35.72
N TRP A 197 15.96 8.04 -35.33
CA TRP A 197 15.03 8.56 -34.33
C TRP A 197 13.57 8.43 -34.75
N PHE A 198 13.25 8.75 -36.00
CA PHE A 198 11.92 8.61 -36.57
C PHE A 198 11.44 7.14 -36.58
N LEU A 199 12.29 6.22 -37.05
CA LEU A 199 11.98 4.79 -37.12
C LEU A 199 11.72 4.20 -35.70
N LEU A 200 12.59 4.51 -34.75
CA LEU A 200 12.48 4.08 -33.36
C LEU A 200 11.25 4.72 -32.68
N GLY A 201 10.94 5.96 -32.97
CA GLY A 201 9.78 6.67 -32.42
C GLY A 201 8.45 5.99 -32.78
N ARG A 202 8.32 5.52 -34.01
CA ARG A 202 7.13 4.77 -34.46
C ARG A 202 6.98 3.42 -33.75
N GLN A 203 8.07 2.70 -33.51
CA GLN A 203 8.08 1.42 -32.81
C GLN A 203 7.74 1.60 -31.33
N ARG A 204 8.26 2.66 -30.67
CA ARG A 204 7.96 3.01 -29.29
C ARG A 204 6.47 3.22 -29.04
N ARG A 205 5.77 3.93 -29.91
CA ARG A 205 4.32 4.17 -29.77
C ARG A 205 3.54 2.85 -29.78
N LYS A 206 3.90 1.91 -30.67
CA LYS A 206 3.26 0.57 -30.71
C LYS A 206 3.54 -0.23 -29.44
N MET A 207 4.79 -0.24 -29.00
CA MET A 207 5.23 -0.94 -27.79
C MET A 207 4.48 -0.41 -26.56
N ARG A 208 4.44 0.92 -26.36
CA ARG A 208 3.75 1.56 -25.24
C ARG A 208 2.28 1.14 -25.17
N LYS A 209 1.54 1.24 -26.29
CA LYS A 209 0.12 0.85 -26.35
C LYS A 209 -0.09 -0.61 -25.96
N SER A 210 0.81 -1.49 -26.40
CA SER A 210 0.72 -2.94 -26.11
C SER A 210 1.10 -3.24 -24.68
N THR A 211 2.13 -2.60 -24.13
CA THR A 211 2.54 -2.77 -22.73
C THR A 211 1.46 -2.31 -21.75
N THR A 212 0.83 -1.14 -22.02
CA THR A 212 -0.28 -0.66 -21.16
C THR A 212 -1.44 -1.65 -21.12
N LYS A 213 -1.82 -2.21 -22.28
CA LYS A 213 -2.89 -3.23 -22.32
C LYS A 213 -2.48 -4.53 -21.63
N SER A 214 -1.25 -4.98 -21.80
CA SER A 214 -0.72 -6.17 -21.11
C SER A 214 -0.74 -6.00 -19.59
N LEU A 215 -0.36 -4.83 -19.08
CA LEU A 215 -0.41 -4.52 -17.65
C LEU A 215 -1.85 -4.51 -17.11
N GLN A 216 -2.80 -4.00 -17.89
CA GLN A 216 -4.21 -4.00 -17.54
C GLN A 216 -4.75 -5.44 -17.42
N GLU A 217 -4.52 -6.30 -18.43
CA GLU A 217 -4.94 -7.71 -18.39
C GLU A 217 -4.24 -8.49 -17.27
N THR A 218 -2.99 -8.15 -16.94
CA THR A 218 -2.29 -8.74 -15.78
C THR A 218 -2.93 -8.30 -14.46
N GLY A 219 -3.39 -7.05 -14.37
CA GLY A 219 -4.17 -6.56 -13.24
C GLY A 219 -5.49 -7.32 -13.07
N ASP A 220 -6.24 -7.52 -14.18
CA ASP A 220 -7.48 -8.29 -14.20
C ASP A 220 -7.26 -9.76 -13.80
N LEU A 221 -6.13 -10.35 -14.24
CA LEU A 221 -5.74 -11.70 -13.80
C LEU A 221 -5.47 -11.76 -12.29
N SER A 222 -4.75 -10.77 -11.75
CA SER A 222 -4.47 -10.71 -10.30
C SER A 222 -5.77 -10.58 -9.49
N ALA A 223 -6.71 -9.76 -9.95
CA ALA A 223 -8.03 -9.62 -9.33
C ALA A 223 -8.80 -10.94 -9.39
N LEU A 224 -8.82 -11.63 -10.54
CA LEU A 224 -9.46 -12.91 -10.73
C LEU A 224 -8.87 -13.97 -9.79
N VAL A 225 -7.55 -14.11 -9.73
CA VAL A 225 -6.87 -15.07 -8.83
C VAL A 225 -7.23 -14.80 -7.37
N THR A 226 -7.17 -13.53 -6.94
CA THR A 226 -7.53 -13.15 -5.57
C THR A 226 -8.99 -13.48 -5.26
N GLN A 227 -9.90 -13.19 -6.17
CA GLN A 227 -11.33 -13.51 -6.02
C GLN A 227 -11.55 -15.02 -5.91
N THR A 228 -10.93 -15.80 -6.79
CA THR A 228 -11.06 -17.27 -6.80
C THR A 228 -10.49 -17.89 -5.54
N LEU A 229 -9.31 -17.43 -5.07
CA LEU A 229 -8.71 -17.93 -3.83
C LEU A 229 -9.59 -17.63 -2.61
N ARG A 230 -10.13 -16.41 -2.50
CA ARG A 230 -11.07 -16.06 -1.42
C ARG A 230 -12.36 -16.88 -1.48
N GLY A 231 -12.84 -17.16 -2.69
CA GLY A 231 -14.05 -17.95 -2.97
C GLY A 231 -13.82 -19.45 -3.11
N MET A 232 -12.61 -19.98 -2.83
CA MET A 232 -12.24 -21.38 -3.12
C MET A 232 -13.19 -22.41 -2.51
N ARG A 233 -13.67 -22.14 -1.28
CA ARG A 233 -14.69 -22.99 -0.63
C ARG A 233 -15.97 -23.09 -1.46
N VAL A 234 -16.42 -21.96 -2.03
CA VAL A 234 -17.62 -21.89 -2.87
C VAL A 234 -17.36 -22.59 -4.20
N VAL A 235 -16.24 -22.32 -4.85
CA VAL A 235 -15.85 -22.97 -6.12
C VAL A 235 -15.88 -24.49 -5.97
N ARG A 236 -15.28 -25.02 -4.92
CA ARG A 236 -15.26 -26.46 -4.65
C ARG A 236 -16.63 -27.02 -4.25
N ALA A 237 -17.39 -26.30 -3.41
CA ALA A 237 -18.72 -26.74 -3.01
C ALA A 237 -19.69 -26.88 -4.20
N TYR A 238 -19.54 -25.98 -5.19
CA TYR A 238 -20.38 -25.99 -6.40
C TYR A 238 -19.75 -26.69 -7.59
N ARG A 239 -18.58 -27.31 -7.44
CA ARG A 239 -17.84 -28.01 -8.50
C ARG A 239 -17.61 -27.16 -9.76
N GLN A 240 -17.25 -25.89 -9.58
CA GLN A 240 -17.06 -24.92 -10.68
C GLN A 240 -15.59 -24.71 -11.04
N GLU A 241 -14.69 -25.64 -10.71
CA GLU A 241 -13.25 -25.56 -10.97
C GLU A 241 -12.97 -25.32 -12.47
N HIS A 242 -13.59 -26.11 -13.35
CA HIS A 242 -13.42 -25.99 -14.80
C HIS A 242 -13.88 -24.64 -15.35
N ARG A 243 -14.92 -24.05 -14.76
CA ARG A 243 -15.40 -22.73 -15.17
C ARG A 243 -14.42 -21.64 -14.81
N GLU A 244 -13.87 -21.68 -13.58
CA GLU A 244 -12.87 -20.71 -13.14
C GLU A 244 -11.54 -20.91 -13.89
N GLU A 245 -11.15 -22.15 -14.18
CA GLU A 245 -9.99 -22.48 -15.00
C GLU A 245 -10.12 -21.92 -16.43
N ALA A 246 -11.26 -22.14 -17.08
CA ALA A 246 -11.51 -21.58 -18.41
C ALA A 246 -11.51 -20.04 -18.41
N ARG A 247 -12.06 -19.42 -17.36
CA ARG A 247 -12.04 -17.96 -17.19
C ARG A 247 -10.61 -17.43 -17.02
N ALA A 248 -9.81 -18.10 -16.21
CA ALA A 248 -8.39 -17.76 -16.02
C ALA A 248 -7.61 -17.94 -17.33
N ALA A 249 -7.78 -19.07 -18.03
CA ALA A 249 -7.13 -19.35 -19.31
C ALA A 249 -7.43 -18.27 -20.36
N ASN A 250 -8.68 -17.81 -20.47
CA ASN A 250 -9.06 -16.73 -21.38
C ASN A 250 -8.36 -15.41 -21.05
N THR A 251 -8.25 -15.05 -19.76
CA THR A 251 -7.56 -13.83 -19.32
C THR A 251 -6.04 -13.93 -19.55
N ILE A 252 -5.46 -15.10 -19.25
CA ILE A 252 -4.04 -15.39 -19.50
C ILE A 252 -3.70 -15.29 -20.98
N ASN A 253 -4.53 -15.88 -21.85
CA ASN A 253 -4.34 -15.87 -23.30
C ASN A 253 -4.43 -14.44 -23.88
N ARG A 254 -5.34 -13.60 -23.37
CA ARG A 254 -5.41 -12.18 -23.75
C ARG A 254 -4.16 -11.41 -23.30
N ALA A 255 -3.73 -11.63 -22.06
CA ALA A 255 -2.49 -11.03 -21.54
C ALA A 255 -1.27 -11.46 -22.40
N LEU A 256 -1.18 -12.75 -22.75
CA LEU A 256 -0.14 -13.28 -23.63
C LEU A 256 -0.16 -12.62 -25.00
N GLU A 257 -1.33 -12.46 -25.62
CA GLU A 257 -1.44 -11.81 -26.93
C GLU A 257 -0.91 -10.37 -26.93
N PHE A 258 -1.30 -9.57 -25.92
CA PHE A 258 -0.79 -8.19 -25.80
C PHE A 258 0.70 -8.17 -25.47
N THR A 259 1.18 -9.07 -24.60
CA THR A 259 2.59 -9.22 -24.29
C THR A 259 3.39 -9.57 -25.54
N MET A 260 2.92 -10.52 -26.35
CA MET A 260 3.58 -10.93 -27.59
C MET A 260 3.58 -9.81 -28.65
N ARG A 261 2.52 -9.02 -28.75
CA ARG A 261 2.50 -7.83 -29.63
C ARG A 261 3.56 -6.82 -29.20
N GLY A 262 3.70 -6.57 -27.90
CA GLY A 262 4.75 -5.71 -27.34
C GLY A 262 6.15 -6.26 -27.57
N THR A 263 6.34 -7.57 -27.36
CA THR A 263 7.60 -8.27 -27.56
C THR A 263 8.03 -8.24 -29.03
N ARG A 264 7.12 -8.48 -29.99
CA ARG A 264 7.40 -8.38 -31.42
C ARG A 264 7.83 -6.96 -31.80
N ALA A 265 7.17 -5.92 -31.27
CA ALA A 265 7.55 -4.53 -31.51
C ALA A 265 8.92 -4.20 -30.91
N ARG A 266 9.24 -4.76 -29.74
CA ARG A 266 10.56 -4.61 -29.09
C ARG A 266 11.65 -5.37 -29.86
N ALA A 267 11.38 -6.63 -30.23
CA ALA A 267 12.31 -7.47 -30.95
C ALA A 267 12.70 -6.87 -32.33
N LEU A 268 11.79 -6.16 -33.00
CA LEU A 268 12.08 -5.48 -34.25
C LEU A 268 13.04 -4.29 -34.11
N SER A 269 13.16 -3.73 -32.89
CA SER A 269 14.01 -2.55 -32.67
C SER A 269 15.50 -2.85 -32.89
N SER A 270 16.00 -3.98 -32.35
CA SER A 270 17.41 -4.35 -32.46
C SER A 270 17.84 -4.61 -33.92
N PRO A 271 17.15 -5.47 -34.72
CA PRO A 271 17.47 -5.66 -36.13
C PRO A 271 17.36 -4.37 -36.97
N SER A 272 16.38 -3.51 -36.64
CA SER A 272 16.25 -2.23 -37.37
C SER A 272 17.45 -1.32 -37.16
N ILE A 273 17.96 -1.26 -35.93
CA ILE A 273 19.18 -0.49 -35.63
C ILE A 273 20.40 -1.14 -36.25
N GLU A 274 20.50 -2.48 -36.21
CA GLU A 274 21.60 -3.24 -36.79
C GLU A 274 21.69 -3.03 -38.31
N LEU A 275 20.57 -3.10 -39.02
CA LEU A 275 20.51 -2.77 -40.46
C LEU A 275 20.96 -1.33 -40.70
N LEU A 276 20.46 -0.37 -39.91
CA LEU A 276 20.84 1.03 -40.05
C LEU A 276 22.34 1.23 -39.82
N THR A 277 22.88 0.58 -38.79
CA THR A 277 24.30 0.60 -38.45
C THR A 277 25.12 -0.04 -39.58
N GLY A 278 24.66 -1.18 -40.13
CA GLY A 278 25.30 -1.85 -41.26
C GLY A 278 25.38 -0.97 -42.53
N PHE A 279 24.29 -0.28 -42.86
CA PHE A 279 24.31 0.70 -43.96
C PHE A 279 25.26 1.87 -43.68
N GLY A 280 25.26 2.38 -42.43
CA GLY A 280 26.21 3.41 -42.00
C GLY A 280 27.66 2.96 -42.12
N PHE A 281 27.98 1.72 -41.72
CA PHE A 281 29.31 1.13 -41.89
C PHE A 281 29.70 0.97 -43.38
N ALA A 282 28.79 0.44 -44.20
CA ALA A 282 29.06 0.27 -45.62
C ALA A 282 29.37 1.62 -46.28
N LEU A 283 28.61 2.65 -45.97
CA LEU A 283 28.83 4.00 -46.48
C LEU A 283 30.14 4.59 -45.93
N ALA A 284 30.45 4.38 -44.65
CA ALA A 284 31.71 4.81 -44.07
C ALA A 284 32.92 4.14 -44.73
N ILE A 285 32.86 2.83 -44.99
CA ILE A 285 33.94 2.10 -45.70
C ILE A 285 34.09 2.62 -47.13
N TYR A 286 32.99 2.87 -47.84
CA TYR A 286 33.04 3.43 -49.19
C TYR A 286 33.75 4.80 -49.22
N PHE A 287 33.35 5.72 -48.34
CA PHE A 287 33.98 7.05 -48.27
C PHE A 287 35.42 6.99 -47.75
N ALA A 288 35.70 6.17 -46.70
CA ALA A 288 37.05 5.99 -46.19
C ALA A 288 37.99 5.37 -47.26
N GLY A 289 37.48 4.36 -47.97
CA GLY A 289 38.24 3.74 -49.07
C GLY A 289 38.61 4.75 -50.16
N THR A 290 37.66 5.61 -50.56
CA THR A 290 37.93 6.64 -51.56
C THR A 290 38.94 7.69 -51.10
N LYS A 291 38.91 8.10 -49.83
CA LYS A 291 39.90 9.00 -49.23
C LYS A 291 41.24 8.32 -48.97
N GLY A 292 41.24 7.07 -48.49
CA GLY A 292 42.45 6.29 -48.26
C GLY A 292 43.26 6.05 -49.52
N VAL A 293 42.57 5.74 -50.62
CA VAL A 293 43.24 5.62 -51.96
C VAL A 293 43.85 6.94 -52.40
N ARG A 294 43.32 8.08 -52.03
CA ARG A 294 43.87 9.43 -52.29
C ARG A 294 44.98 9.85 -51.35
N GLY A 295 45.23 9.09 -50.26
CA GLY A 295 46.21 9.44 -49.26
C GLY A 295 45.73 10.49 -48.22
N ASP A 296 44.43 10.86 -48.22
CA ASP A 296 43.86 11.89 -47.36
C ASP A 296 43.44 11.36 -45.97
N LEU A 297 43.52 10.03 -45.72
CA LEU A 297 43.11 9.39 -44.50
C LEU A 297 44.07 8.26 -44.14
N THR A 298 44.56 8.22 -42.88
CA THR A 298 45.38 7.10 -42.39
C THR A 298 44.53 5.90 -42.01
N LEU A 299 45.12 4.70 -41.99
CA LEU A 299 44.46 3.48 -41.55
C LEU A 299 44.01 3.61 -40.09
N GLY A 300 44.86 4.22 -39.23
CA GLY A 300 44.54 4.42 -37.82
C GLY A 300 43.39 5.39 -37.59
N GLN A 301 43.34 6.51 -38.34
CA GLN A 301 42.19 7.43 -38.27
C GLN A 301 40.88 6.72 -38.64
N PHE A 302 40.89 5.89 -39.67
CA PHE A 302 39.72 5.10 -40.06
C PHE A 302 39.32 4.12 -38.95
N MET A 303 40.27 3.35 -38.40
CA MET A 303 39.99 2.38 -37.33
C MET A 303 39.50 3.06 -36.06
N GLY A 304 40.10 4.18 -35.65
CA GLY A 304 39.66 4.98 -34.50
C GLY A 304 38.25 5.54 -34.69
N PHE A 305 37.94 6.04 -35.90
CA PHE A 305 36.62 6.53 -36.25
C PHE A 305 35.56 5.40 -36.16
N MET A 306 35.84 4.23 -36.74
CA MET A 306 34.97 3.06 -36.69
C MET A 306 34.73 2.58 -35.24
N THR A 307 35.78 2.59 -34.43
CA THR A 307 35.68 2.24 -33.01
C THR A 307 34.78 3.22 -32.25
N SER A 308 34.93 4.53 -32.52
CA SER A 308 34.03 5.55 -31.91
C SER A 308 32.57 5.30 -32.30
N ALA A 309 32.32 5.01 -33.60
CA ALA A 309 30.98 4.74 -34.09
C ALA A 309 30.36 3.46 -33.51
N LEU A 310 31.16 2.44 -33.21
CA LEU A 310 30.74 1.22 -32.54
C LEU A 310 30.42 1.48 -31.05
N LEU A 311 31.30 2.18 -30.35
CA LEU A 311 31.16 2.44 -28.91
C LEU A 311 29.99 3.36 -28.59
N ILE A 312 29.56 4.25 -29.50
CA ILE A 312 28.43 5.17 -29.29
C ILE A 312 27.07 4.45 -29.26
N TYR A 313 26.98 3.26 -29.85
CA TYR A 313 25.71 2.51 -29.97
C TYR A 313 25.07 2.20 -28.63
N GLY A 314 25.83 1.69 -27.66
CA GLY A 314 25.34 1.34 -26.31
C GLY A 314 24.73 2.54 -25.56
N PRO A 315 25.51 3.61 -25.36
CA PRO A 315 25.05 4.86 -24.75
C PRO A 315 23.82 5.46 -25.44
N LEU A 316 23.77 5.47 -26.74
CA LEU A 316 22.65 6.00 -27.51
C LEU A 316 21.36 5.18 -27.32
N LYS A 317 21.47 3.85 -27.27
CA LYS A 317 20.37 2.94 -26.97
C LYS A 317 19.83 3.18 -25.56
N SER A 318 20.70 3.37 -24.57
CA SER A 318 20.32 3.68 -23.19
C SER A 318 19.59 5.02 -23.08
N ALA A 319 20.11 6.07 -23.71
CA ALA A 319 19.46 7.39 -23.77
C ALA A 319 18.06 7.30 -24.40
N ALA A 320 17.92 6.46 -25.42
CA ALA A 320 16.64 6.25 -26.10
C ALA A 320 15.56 5.63 -25.23
N THR A 321 15.89 4.83 -24.21
CA THR A 321 14.92 4.19 -23.30
C THR A 321 14.56 5.05 -22.10
N LEU A 322 15.36 6.06 -21.78
CA LEU A 322 15.22 6.90 -20.60
C LEU A 322 13.84 7.54 -20.46
N GLN A 323 13.31 8.10 -21.56
CA GLN A 323 12.02 8.80 -21.53
C GLN A 323 10.84 7.90 -21.08
N THR A 324 10.82 6.64 -21.51
CA THR A 324 9.78 5.68 -21.11
C THR A 324 9.91 5.35 -19.63
N GLN A 325 11.14 5.11 -19.16
CA GLN A 325 11.43 4.80 -17.77
C GLN A 325 11.08 5.98 -16.85
N LEU A 326 11.37 7.21 -17.26
CA LEU A 326 11.00 8.41 -16.53
C LEU A 326 9.48 8.51 -16.35
N GLN A 327 8.69 8.24 -17.39
CA GLN A 327 7.23 8.28 -17.30
C GLN A 327 6.68 7.23 -16.32
N GLU A 328 7.23 6.02 -16.34
CA GLU A 328 6.85 4.96 -15.37
C GLU A 328 7.21 5.37 -13.93
N GLY A 329 8.40 5.92 -13.73
CA GLY A 329 8.84 6.39 -12.42
C GLY A 329 8.04 7.59 -11.91
N VAL A 330 7.69 8.54 -12.79
CA VAL A 330 6.84 9.69 -12.46
C VAL A 330 5.45 9.23 -12.04
N ALA A 331 4.85 8.28 -12.77
CA ALA A 331 3.54 7.74 -12.40
C ALA A 331 3.58 7.02 -11.05
N ALA A 332 4.64 6.25 -10.77
CA ALA A 332 4.84 5.61 -9.47
C ALA A 332 5.06 6.65 -8.35
N ALA A 333 5.87 7.70 -8.62
CA ALA A 333 6.13 8.76 -7.67
C ALA A 333 4.86 9.55 -7.32
N SER A 334 4.00 9.85 -8.30
CA SER A 334 2.71 10.51 -8.06
C SER A 334 1.83 9.71 -7.10
N ARG A 335 1.77 8.38 -7.24
CA ARG A 335 1.01 7.52 -6.31
C ARG A 335 1.61 7.52 -4.91
N VAL A 336 2.92 7.39 -4.79
CA VAL A 336 3.63 7.36 -3.50
C VAL A 336 3.52 8.71 -2.79
N PHE A 337 3.80 9.81 -3.49
CA PHE A 337 3.67 11.16 -2.90
C PHE A 337 2.22 11.52 -2.59
N GLY A 338 1.24 11.00 -3.34
CA GLY A 338 -0.17 11.11 -2.99
C GLY A 338 -0.51 10.49 -1.62
N ILE A 339 0.22 9.46 -1.21
CA ILE A 339 0.10 8.88 0.15
C ILE A 339 0.86 9.74 1.18
N VAL A 340 2.11 10.13 0.87
CA VAL A 340 2.99 10.87 1.79
C VAL A 340 2.46 12.27 2.09
N ASP A 341 1.95 12.97 1.09
CA ASP A 341 1.49 14.38 1.20
C ASP A 341 0.03 14.50 1.61
N ARG A 342 -0.64 13.37 1.83
CA ARG A 342 -2.03 13.42 2.26
C ARG A 342 -2.14 14.13 3.60
N LYS A 343 -2.92 15.19 3.61
CA LYS A 343 -3.24 15.91 4.85
C LYS A 343 -4.21 15.07 5.66
N THR A 344 -3.86 14.80 6.90
CA THR A 344 -4.74 14.20 7.89
C THR A 344 -5.90 15.16 8.12
N ARG A 345 -7.15 14.69 8.02
CA ARG A 345 -8.34 15.52 8.31
C ARG A 345 -8.43 15.83 9.80
N LEU A 346 -7.99 14.86 10.60
CA LEU A 346 -7.98 14.96 12.05
C LEU A 346 -6.69 15.66 12.51
N VAL A 347 -6.76 16.96 12.71
CA VAL A 347 -5.63 17.77 13.18
C VAL A 347 -5.90 18.16 14.65
N GLU A 348 -4.89 17.99 15.49
CA GLU A 348 -4.97 18.57 16.84
C GLU A 348 -5.07 20.09 16.75
N ALA A 349 -5.97 20.67 17.54
CA ALA A 349 -6.08 22.12 17.63
C ALA A 349 -4.75 22.70 18.14
N ALA A 350 -4.35 23.87 17.65
CA ALA A 350 -3.07 24.49 18.06
C ALA A 350 -3.03 24.82 19.56
N ASP A 351 -4.20 24.93 20.19
CA ASP A 351 -4.40 25.17 21.62
C ASP A 351 -4.81 23.92 22.40
N ALA A 352 -4.69 22.72 21.80
CA ALA A 352 -5.06 21.47 22.44
C ALA A 352 -4.30 21.25 23.75
N LYS A 353 -5.06 20.96 24.81
CA LYS A 353 -4.51 20.69 26.15
C LYS A 353 -4.68 19.22 26.51
N PRO A 354 -3.83 18.67 27.37
CA PRO A 354 -4.06 17.35 27.93
C PRO A 354 -5.43 17.28 28.59
N LEU A 355 -6.17 16.18 28.37
CA LEU A 355 -7.46 15.94 29.00
C LEU A 355 -7.27 15.71 30.50
N GLU A 356 -7.92 16.53 31.32
CA GLU A 356 -7.91 16.41 32.78
C GLU A 356 -9.13 15.61 33.23
N LEU A 357 -8.88 14.37 33.63
CA LEU A 357 -9.95 13.46 34.09
C LEU A 357 -10.23 13.67 35.57
N THR A 358 -11.47 13.90 35.88
CA THR A 358 -11.96 14.00 37.25
C THR A 358 -12.89 12.85 37.62
N ARG A 359 -13.87 12.58 36.78
CA ARG A 359 -14.93 11.58 37.00
C ARG A 359 -15.11 10.64 35.81
N GLY A 360 -14.68 11.04 34.60
CA GLY A 360 -14.80 10.27 33.37
C GLY A 360 -16.22 10.25 32.78
N GLN A 361 -17.06 11.27 33.05
CA GLN A 361 -18.38 11.40 32.45
C GLN A 361 -18.23 11.73 30.95
N ILE A 362 -18.98 11.02 30.09
CA ILE A 362 -19.00 11.29 28.63
C ILE A 362 -20.33 11.94 28.28
N GLU A 363 -20.31 12.99 27.46
CA GLU A 363 -21.51 13.66 27.00
C GLU A 363 -21.44 13.93 25.49
N PHE A 364 -22.47 13.50 24.79
CA PHE A 364 -22.74 13.85 23.39
C PHE A 364 -23.83 14.94 23.39
N ASP A 365 -23.51 16.11 22.87
CA ASP A 365 -24.42 17.25 22.82
C ASP A 365 -24.80 17.57 21.37
N ASN A 366 -26.01 17.21 20.98
CA ASN A 366 -26.62 17.41 19.66
C ASN A 366 -25.70 16.99 18.50
N VAL A 367 -25.07 15.84 18.63
CA VAL A 367 -24.05 15.34 17.69
C VAL A 367 -24.68 14.86 16.39
N SER A 368 -24.22 15.43 15.27
CA SER A 368 -24.54 14.99 13.91
C SER A 368 -23.26 14.61 13.17
N PHE A 369 -23.33 13.52 12.40
CA PHE A 369 -22.17 13.00 11.68
C PHE A 369 -22.56 12.23 10.43
N ALA A 370 -21.72 12.36 9.38
CA ALA A 370 -21.78 11.57 8.16
C ALA A 370 -20.37 11.08 7.77
N TYR A 371 -20.24 9.84 7.33
CA TYR A 371 -18.99 9.35 6.73
C TYR A 371 -18.79 9.91 5.32
N GLU A 372 -19.91 10.06 4.58
CA GLU A 372 -19.95 10.68 3.24
C GLU A 372 -20.83 11.91 3.27
N PRO A 373 -20.42 13.01 2.62
CA PRO A 373 -21.24 14.23 2.54
C PRO A 373 -22.64 13.93 1.99
N GLY A 374 -23.67 14.35 2.72
CA GLY A 374 -25.06 14.16 2.31
C GLY A 374 -25.73 12.85 2.76
N ILE A 375 -24.99 11.92 3.42
CA ILE A 375 -25.55 10.69 3.99
C ILE A 375 -25.38 10.68 5.51
N PRO A 376 -26.28 11.36 6.26
CA PRO A 376 -26.14 11.49 7.69
C PRO A 376 -26.38 10.14 8.41
N VAL A 377 -25.42 9.74 9.23
CA VAL A 377 -25.47 8.55 10.09
C VAL A 377 -25.99 8.88 11.48
N LEU A 378 -25.56 10.00 12.05
CA LEU A 378 -26.10 10.53 13.32
C LEU A 378 -26.80 11.86 13.06
N LYS A 379 -27.97 12.07 13.70
CA LYS A 379 -28.87 13.19 13.43
C LYS A 379 -29.28 13.87 14.72
N GLY A 380 -28.36 14.64 15.32
CA GLY A 380 -28.62 15.38 16.56
C GLY A 380 -28.74 14.47 17.77
N VAL A 381 -27.77 13.61 18.00
CA VAL A 381 -27.76 12.68 19.14
C VAL A 381 -27.27 13.41 20.38
N SER A 382 -28.08 13.34 21.46
CA SER A 382 -27.70 13.81 22.81
C SER A 382 -27.77 12.64 23.78
N LEU A 383 -26.64 12.33 24.44
CA LEU A 383 -26.50 11.22 25.35
C LEU A 383 -25.50 11.57 26.44
N THR A 384 -25.84 11.30 27.69
CA THR A 384 -24.92 11.36 28.82
C THR A 384 -24.62 9.97 29.33
N VAL A 385 -23.32 9.62 29.44
CA VAL A 385 -22.81 8.42 30.09
C VAL A 385 -22.28 8.87 31.46
N PRO A 386 -23.03 8.64 32.56
CA PRO A 386 -22.63 9.12 33.89
C PRO A 386 -21.34 8.42 34.37
N SER A 387 -20.55 9.13 35.15
CA SER A 387 -19.33 8.60 35.76
C SER A 387 -19.57 7.29 36.51
N GLY A 388 -18.70 6.29 36.27
CA GLY A 388 -18.76 4.99 36.94
C GLY A 388 -20.00 4.15 36.62
N ARG A 389 -20.76 4.51 35.56
CA ARG A 389 -21.97 3.80 35.13
C ARG A 389 -21.76 3.14 33.77
N THR A 390 -22.53 2.08 33.55
CA THR A 390 -22.56 1.34 32.28
C THR A 390 -23.78 1.74 31.47
N VAL A 391 -23.53 2.28 30.26
CA VAL A 391 -24.58 2.61 29.29
C VAL A 391 -24.48 1.64 28.12
N ALA A 392 -25.56 0.94 27.80
CA ALA A 392 -25.67 0.01 26.69
C ALA A 392 -26.37 0.67 25.51
N LEU A 393 -25.71 0.65 24.33
CA LEU A 393 -26.27 1.06 23.05
C LEU A 393 -26.92 -0.15 22.37
N VAL A 394 -28.22 -0.04 22.09
CA VAL A 394 -29.03 -1.08 21.45
C VAL A 394 -29.74 -0.50 20.22
N GLY A 395 -29.97 -1.29 19.20
CA GLY A 395 -30.67 -0.84 17.99
C GLY A 395 -30.37 -1.70 16.78
N PRO A 396 -31.10 -1.51 15.68
CA PRO A 396 -30.87 -2.24 14.44
C PRO A 396 -29.44 -2.06 13.90
N SER A 397 -29.00 -2.96 13.01
CA SER A 397 -27.74 -2.77 12.30
C SER A 397 -27.80 -1.48 11.47
N GLY A 398 -26.71 -0.71 11.46
CA GLY A 398 -26.66 0.58 10.75
C GLY A 398 -27.31 1.76 11.48
N SER A 399 -27.81 1.61 12.73
CA SER A 399 -28.42 2.71 13.49
C SER A 399 -27.45 3.78 14.00
N GLY A 400 -26.10 3.55 13.90
CA GLY A 400 -25.08 4.52 14.30
C GLY A 400 -24.35 4.20 15.62
N LYS A 401 -24.53 3.01 16.21
CA LYS A 401 -23.90 2.60 17.49
C LYS A 401 -22.37 2.67 17.44
N SER A 402 -21.74 2.00 16.48
CA SER A 402 -20.27 2.00 16.33
C SER A 402 -19.73 3.39 15.95
N THR A 403 -20.55 4.23 15.34
CA THR A 403 -20.20 5.61 15.03
C THR A 403 -20.03 6.45 16.30
N LEU A 404 -20.88 6.26 17.32
CA LEU A 404 -20.72 6.93 18.61
C LEU A 404 -19.42 6.52 19.32
N VAL A 405 -19.06 5.23 19.27
CA VAL A 405 -17.80 4.73 19.80
C VAL A 405 -16.60 5.36 19.06
N ASN A 406 -16.67 5.44 17.73
CA ASN A 406 -15.62 6.04 16.92
C ASN A 406 -15.45 7.54 17.17
N LEU A 407 -16.54 8.27 17.39
CA LEU A 407 -16.50 9.69 17.73
C LEU A 407 -15.91 9.92 19.14
N CYS A 408 -16.23 9.06 20.11
CA CYS A 408 -15.67 9.14 21.45
C CYS A 408 -14.13 8.95 21.46
N LEU A 409 -13.59 8.08 20.60
CA LEU A 409 -12.14 7.89 20.37
C LEU A 409 -11.53 8.99 19.50
N ARG A 410 -12.36 9.92 19.03
CA ARG A 410 -11.96 10.93 18.06
C ARG A 410 -11.20 10.31 16.88
N PHE A 411 -11.78 9.23 16.28
CA PHE A 411 -11.35 8.76 14.98
C PHE A 411 -11.91 9.63 13.85
N PHE A 412 -12.97 10.36 14.17
CA PHE A 412 -13.65 11.34 13.33
C PHE A 412 -14.10 12.50 14.21
N ASP A 413 -14.18 13.70 13.67
CA ASP A 413 -14.78 14.86 14.32
C ASP A 413 -16.28 14.97 13.94
N ALA A 414 -17.12 15.42 14.86
CA ALA A 414 -18.53 15.64 14.61
C ALA A 414 -18.74 16.79 13.61
N GLU A 415 -19.72 16.67 12.70
CA GLU A 415 -20.08 17.78 11.78
C GLU A 415 -20.82 18.90 12.52
N ARG A 416 -21.64 18.54 13.49
CA ARG A 416 -22.36 19.47 14.38
C ARG A 416 -22.46 18.89 15.78
N GLY A 417 -22.59 19.78 16.75
CA GLY A 417 -22.56 19.39 18.15
C GLY A 417 -21.15 19.15 18.64
N LYS A 418 -21.00 18.58 19.80
CA LYS A 418 -19.71 18.27 20.43
C LYS A 418 -19.79 17.01 21.30
N VAL A 419 -18.64 16.38 21.50
CA VAL A 419 -18.46 15.31 22.48
C VAL A 419 -17.56 15.85 23.58
N THR A 420 -17.99 15.72 24.83
CA THR A 420 -17.20 16.18 25.97
C THR A 420 -16.91 15.05 26.93
N ILE A 421 -15.76 15.12 27.61
CA ILE A 421 -15.42 14.27 28.77
C ILE A 421 -15.14 15.19 29.93
N ASP A 422 -15.90 14.98 31.04
CA ASP A 422 -15.88 15.86 32.21
C ASP A 422 -16.07 17.36 31.86
N GLY A 423 -16.96 17.64 30.88
CA GLY A 423 -17.24 18.98 30.37
C GLY A 423 -16.20 19.55 29.42
N GLN A 424 -15.06 18.87 29.18
CA GLN A 424 -14.00 19.29 28.27
C GLN A 424 -14.29 18.74 26.86
N ASP A 425 -14.31 19.61 25.87
CA ASP A 425 -14.51 19.20 24.47
C ASP A 425 -13.29 18.41 23.96
N ILE A 426 -13.53 17.16 23.53
CA ILE A 426 -12.48 16.29 23.01
C ILE A 426 -11.80 16.82 21.74
N ALA A 427 -12.44 17.74 21.01
CA ALA A 427 -11.85 18.39 19.84
C ALA A 427 -10.67 19.31 20.22
N HIS A 428 -10.65 19.84 21.43
CA HIS A 428 -9.59 20.67 22.00
C HIS A 428 -8.68 19.90 22.97
N ALA A 429 -8.84 18.58 23.10
CA ALA A 429 -7.94 17.73 23.87
C ALA A 429 -6.83 17.14 22.98
N THR A 430 -5.64 16.90 23.56
CA THR A 430 -4.59 16.16 22.84
C THR A 430 -5.03 14.71 22.61
N ILE A 431 -4.81 14.18 21.42
CA ILE A 431 -5.19 12.80 21.06
C ILE A 431 -4.52 11.78 21.97
N THR A 432 -3.29 12.04 22.38
CA THR A 432 -2.54 11.18 23.29
C THR A 432 -3.19 11.07 24.65
N SER A 433 -3.61 12.18 25.28
CA SER A 433 -4.30 12.17 26.58
C SER A 433 -5.68 11.55 26.48
N LEU A 434 -6.45 11.90 25.44
CA LEU A 434 -7.78 11.35 25.19
C LEU A 434 -7.75 9.83 25.05
N ARG A 435 -6.95 9.32 24.12
CA ARG A 435 -6.86 7.87 23.88
C ARG A 435 -6.13 7.13 25.00
N GLY A 436 -5.28 7.82 25.76
CA GLY A 436 -4.69 7.30 26.98
C GLY A 436 -5.75 6.99 28.05
N ALA A 437 -6.79 7.82 28.15
CA ALA A 437 -7.88 7.71 29.10
C ALA A 437 -8.94 6.65 28.76
N ILE A 438 -8.93 6.10 27.55
CA ILE A 438 -9.97 5.21 27.03
C ILE A 438 -9.41 3.83 26.74
N GLY A 439 -10.00 2.78 27.32
CA GLY A 439 -9.77 1.38 26.96
C GLY A 439 -10.79 0.93 25.90
N LEU A 440 -10.34 0.22 24.88
CA LEU A 440 -11.19 -0.30 23.79
C LEU A 440 -11.11 -1.82 23.74
N VAL A 441 -12.27 -2.49 23.71
CA VAL A 441 -12.40 -3.91 23.38
C VAL A 441 -13.32 -4.03 22.17
N THR A 442 -12.80 -4.53 21.08
CA THR A 442 -13.53 -4.67 19.80
C THR A 442 -14.19 -6.04 19.67
N GLN A 443 -15.17 -6.13 18.78
CA GLN A 443 -15.89 -7.37 18.44
C GLN A 443 -14.92 -8.46 17.93
N ASP A 444 -14.06 -8.09 16.97
CA ASP A 444 -13.01 -8.95 16.44
C ASP A 444 -11.66 -8.42 16.95
N PRO A 445 -11.07 -9.03 17.99
CA PRO A 445 -9.82 -8.55 18.55
C PRO A 445 -8.65 -8.83 17.61
N VAL A 446 -7.91 -7.78 17.27
CA VAL A 446 -6.67 -7.87 16.50
C VAL A 446 -5.50 -8.11 17.45
N LEU A 447 -4.77 -9.20 17.22
CA LEU A 447 -3.48 -9.49 17.85
C LEU A 447 -2.36 -9.33 16.83
N PHE A 448 -1.26 -8.74 17.27
CA PHE A 448 -0.06 -8.60 16.45
C PHE A 448 0.77 -9.88 16.53
N ASP A 449 1.46 -10.24 15.45
CA ASP A 449 2.36 -11.40 15.43
C ASP A 449 3.58 -11.16 16.32
N ASP A 450 3.34 -11.26 17.60
CA ASP A 450 4.33 -11.11 18.67
C ASP A 450 3.97 -12.08 19.82
N THR A 451 4.67 -12.00 20.95
CA THR A 451 4.36 -12.78 22.14
C THR A 451 3.02 -12.41 22.74
N ILE A 452 2.44 -13.30 23.54
CA ILE A 452 1.23 -13.02 24.32
C ILE A 452 1.49 -11.89 25.30
N SER A 453 2.66 -11.87 25.96
CA SER A 453 3.07 -10.79 26.87
C SER A 453 3.05 -9.44 26.16
N ALA A 454 3.72 -9.31 25.02
CA ALA A 454 3.74 -8.07 24.23
C ALA A 454 2.34 -7.64 23.76
N ASN A 455 1.46 -8.59 23.42
CA ASN A 455 0.08 -8.30 23.07
C ASN A 455 -0.76 -7.78 24.25
N ILE A 456 -0.53 -8.29 25.46
CA ILE A 456 -1.21 -7.79 26.67
C ILE A 456 -0.67 -6.40 27.04
N ALA A 457 0.64 -6.20 27.01
CA ALA A 457 1.29 -4.93 27.34
C ALA A 457 1.12 -3.86 26.24
N TYR A 458 0.49 -4.18 25.13
CA TYR A 458 0.31 -3.26 24.00
C TYR A 458 -0.48 -2.01 24.40
N GLY A 459 0.16 -0.86 24.27
CA GLY A 459 -0.45 0.44 24.64
C GLY A 459 0.19 1.10 25.87
N THR A 460 1.18 0.47 26.47
CA THR A 460 2.03 1.06 27.52
C THR A 460 3.48 1.14 27.07
N LYS A 461 4.27 2.00 27.72
CA LYS A 461 5.69 2.20 27.37
C LYS A 461 6.63 1.17 28.01
N SER A 462 6.19 0.45 29.02
CA SER A 462 6.99 -0.55 29.74
C SER A 462 6.17 -1.83 29.88
N GLU A 463 6.84 -2.94 29.68
CA GLU A 463 6.30 -4.27 29.92
C GLU A 463 6.69 -4.70 31.34
N ASP A 464 5.69 -4.78 32.23
CA ASP A 464 5.84 -5.27 33.59
C ASP A 464 5.23 -6.68 33.65
N GLU A 465 6.07 -7.68 33.79
CA GLU A 465 5.66 -9.08 33.79
C GLU A 465 4.64 -9.38 34.90
N GLY A 466 4.82 -8.79 36.07
CA GLY A 466 3.88 -8.98 37.19
C GLY A 466 2.49 -8.43 36.88
N GLN A 467 2.42 -7.25 36.27
CA GLN A 467 1.17 -6.64 35.85
C GLN A 467 0.52 -7.38 34.67
N VAL A 468 1.33 -7.88 33.72
CA VAL A 468 0.85 -8.72 32.61
C VAL A 468 0.18 -9.98 33.15
N ILE A 469 0.83 -10.69 34.08
CA ILE A 469 0.27 -11.89 34.72
C ILE A 469 -1.00 -11.55 35.51
N ALA A 470 -1.02 -10.46 36.26
CA ALA A 470 -2.19 -10.01 36.99
C ALA A 470 -3.38 -9.69 36.05
N ALA A 471 -3.12 -8.97 34.94
CA ALA A 471 -4.13 -8.68 33.94
C ALA A 471 -4.65 -9.94 33.24
N ALA A 472 -3.77 -10.89 32.93
CA ALA A 472 -4.15 -12.16 32.34
C ALA A 472 -5.01 -13.02 33.28
N LYS A 473 -4.69 -13.04 34.57
CA LYS A 473 -5.53 -13.71 35.61
C LYS A 473 -6.89 -13.09 35.69
N ALA A 474 -6.96 -11.75 35.77
CA ALA A 474 -8.22 -11.01 35.81
C ALA A 474 -9.09 -11.22 34.57
N ALA A 475 -8.45 -11.44 33.40
CA ALA A 475 -9.13 -11.75 32.15
C ALA A 475 -9.42 -13.27 31.96
N ALA A 476 -9.20 -14.11 32.97
CA ALA A 476 -9.29 -15.56 32.89
C ALA A 476 -8.44 -16.16 31.71
N ALA A 477 -7.33 -15.52 31.39
CA ALA A 477 -6.44 -15.93 30.31
C ALA A 477 -5.22 -16.74 30.81
N HIS A 478 -4.84 -16.60 32.08
CA HIS A 478 -3.62 -17.18 32.63
C HIS A 478 -3.50 -18.69 32.42
N ASP A 479 -4.56 -19.43 32.69
CA ASP A 479 -4.52 -20.90 32.69
C ASP A 479 -4.26 -21.46 31.28
N PHE A 480 -4.94 -20.92 30.24
CA PHE A 480 -4.68 -21.37 28.88
C PHE A 480 -3.30 -20.91 28.39
N ILE A 481 -2.84 -19.72 28.81
CA ILE A 481 -1.48 -19.24 28.46
C ILE A 481 -0.43 -20.19 29.03
N MET A 482 -0.55 -20.58 30.28
CA MET A 482 0.38 -21.52 30.94
C MET A 482 0.30 -22.93 30.37
N ALA A 483 -0.80 -23.32 29.74
CA ALA A 483 -0.91 -24.59 29.04
C ALA A 483 -0.18 -24.61 27.68
N LEU A 484 0.21 -23.45 27.16
CA LEU A 484 0.98 -23.34 25.92
C LEU A 484 2.46 -23.66 26.17
N PRO A 485 3.18 -24.23 25.18
CA PRO A 485 4.57 -24.70 25.36
C PRO A 485 5.57 -23.64 25.85
N LYS A 486 5.32 -22.36 25.53
CA LYS A 486 6.18 -21.22 25.91
C LYS A 486 5.48 -20.22 26.84
N GLY A 487 4.30 -20.56 27.37
CA GLY A 487 3.54 -19.66 28.24
C GLY A 487 3.35 -18.28 27.60
N TYR A 488 3.70 -17.23 28.32
CA TYR A 488 3.58 -15.82 27.87
C TYR A 488 4.50 -15.46 26.70
N ASP A 489 5.58 -16.19 26.46
CA ASP A 489 6.49 -16.01 25.33
C ASP A 489 6.00 -16.70 24.04
N THR A 490 4.81 -17.30 24.08
CA THR A 490 4.22 -17.91 22.90
C THR A 490 3.82 -16.85 21.89
N ARG A 491 4.29 -16.97 20.64
CA ARG A 491 3.85 -16.13 19.54
C ARG A 491 2.45 -16.52 19.10
N VAL A 492 1.61 -15.51 18.87
CA VAL A 492 0.20 -15.73 18.52
C VAL A 492 -0.04 -16.01 17.03
N GLY A 493 0.99 -15.81 16.19
CA GLY A 493 0.89 -15.91 14.73
C GLY A 493 0.16 -14.73 14.09
N GLU A 494 0.08 -14.76 12.76
CA GLU A 494 -0.58 -13.69 11.99
C GLU A 494 -2.05 -13.52 12.42
N ALA A 495 -2.40 -12.32 12.86
CA ALA A 495 -3.74 -11.97 13.39
C ALA A 495 -4.24 -12.90 14.51
N GLY A 496 -3.35 -13.55 15.25
CA GLY A 496 -3.71 -14.49 16.32
C GLY A 496 -4.23 -15.83 15.81
N SER A 497 -3.80 -16.28 14.61
CA SER A 497 -4.29 -17.49 13.94
C SER A 497 -4.06 -18.79 14.72
N LEU A 498 -3.15 -18.79 15.67
CA LEU A 498 -2.84 -19.96 16.52
C LEU A 498 -3.76 -20.09 17.73
N LEU A 499 -4.66 -19.10 17.95
CA LEU A 499 -5.55 -19.03 19.10
C LEU A 499 -7.02 -19.14 18.67
N SER A 500 -7.84 -19.73 19.53
CA SER A 500 -9.29 -19.73 19.37
C SER A 500 -9.88 -18.30 19.51
N GLY A 501 -11.11 -18.09 19.05
CA GLY A 501 -11.80 -16.81 19.19
C GLY A 501 -11.89 -16.33 20.64
N GLY A 502 -12.22 -17.25 21.57
CA GLY A 502 -12.31 -16.95 22.99
C GLY A 502 -10.98 -16.62 23.66
N GLU A 503 -9.88 -17.25 23.23
CA GLU A 503 -8.54 -16.94 23.72
C GLU A 503 -8.09 -15.58 23.25
N ARG A 504 -8.30 -15.24 21.95
CA ARG A 504 -8.02 -13.90 21.43
C ARG A 504 -8.79 -12.82 22.21
N GLN A 505 -10.08 -13.09 22.49
CA GLN A 505 -10.91 -12.14 23.24
C GLN A 505 -10.39 -11.93 24.66
N ARG A 506 -10.01 -13.00 25.38
CA ARG A 506 -9.44 -12.88 26.73
C ARG A 506 -8.11 -12.11 26.73
N ILE A 507 -7.26 -12.27 25.72
CA ILE A 507 -6.04 -11.45 25.58
C ILE A 507 -6.40 -9.98 25.36
N ALA A 508 -7.41 -9.69 24.54
CA ALA A 508 -7.85 -8.30 24.30
C ALA A 508 -8.43 -7.67 25.58
N ILE A 509 -9.16 -8.44 26.38
CA ILE A 509 -9.64 -7.99 27.69
C ILE A 509 -8.46 -7.78 28.66
N ALA A 510 -7.48 -8.70 28.70
CA ALA A 510 -6.26 -8.54 29.49
C ALA A 510 -5.49 -7.26 29.10
N ARG A 511 -5.40 -6.95 27.78
CA ARG A 511 -4.85 -5.69 27.28
C ARG A 511 -5.59 -4.46 27.82
N ALA A 512 -6.92 -4.50 27.85
CA ALA A 512 -7.73 -3.41 28.39
C ALA A 512 -7.59 -3.27 29.93
N ILE A 513 -7.46 -4.39 30.65
CA ILE A 513 -7.16 -4.41 32.08
C ILE A 513 -5.77 -3.84 32.36
N TYR A 514 -4.76 -4.28 31.62
CA TYR A 514 -3.38 -3.82 31.75
C TYR A 514 -3.24 -2.31 31.51
N LYS A 515 -4.01 -1.78 30.56
CA LYS A 515 -4.05 -0.34 30.26
C LYS A 515 -4.64 0.48 31.41
N ASP A 516 -5.50 -0.10 32.24
CA ASP A 516 -6.17 0.49 33.41
C ASP A 516 -6.83 1.86 33.14
N ALA A 517 -7.52 1.98 32.01
CA ALA A 517 -8.17 3.22 31.61
C ALA A 517 -9.49 3.42 32.37
N PRO A 518 -9.80 4.67 32.83
CA PRO A 518 -11.03 4.98 33.58
C PRO A 518 -12.31 4.95 32.74
N ILE A 519 -12.18 5.06 31.42
CA ILE A 519 -13.29 4.98 30.47
C ILE A 519 -13.10 3.72 29.61
N LEU A 520 -14.18 2.96 29.41
CA LEU A 520 -14.19 1.76 28.61
C LEU A 520 -15.20 1.86 27.47
N LEU A 521 -14.76 1.54 26.27
CA LEU A 521 -15.60 1.38 25.09
C LEU A 521 -15.58 -0.10 24.69
N LEU A 522 -16.76 -0.73 24.69
CA LEU A 522 -16.91 -2.16 24.41
C LEU A 522 -17.79 -2.33 23.17
N ASP A 523 -17.26 -2.95 22.12
CA ASP A 523 -18.01 -3.24 20.90
C ASP A 523 -18.25 -4.76 20.82
N GLU A 524 -19.41 -5.21 21.24
CA GLU A 524 -19.93 -6.58 21.17
C GLU A 524 -18.91 -7.71 21.52
N PRO A 525 -18.28 -7.68 22.69
CA PRO A 525 -17.09 -8.50 22.97
C PRO A 525 -17.35 -10.02 23.12
N THR A 526 -18.56 -10.53 22.86
CA THR A 526 -18.92 -11.96 23.09
C THR A 526 -19.65 -12.62 21.93
N SER A 527 -19.81 -11.96 20.77
CA SER A 527 -20.71 -12.41 19.68
C SER A 527 -20.32 -13.73 19.00
N SER A 528 -19.05 -14.12 19.04
CA SER A 528 -18.49 -15.27 18.30
C SER A 528 -17.99 -16.42 19.17
N LEU A 529 -18.42 -16.49 20.47
CA LEU A 529 -17.89 -17.45 21.43
C LEU A 529 -18.86 -18.63 21.68
N ASP A 530 -18.27 -19.80 21.96
CA ASP A 530 -18.99 -20.93 22.51
C ASP A 530 -19.39 -20.67 23.98
N SER A 531 -20.39 -21.40 24.48
CA SER A 531 -21.01 -21.13 25.78
C SER A 531 -20.06 -21.19 26.99
N GLU A 532 -19.03 -22.05 26.96
CA GLU A 532 -18.03 -22.15 28.04
C GLU A 532 -17.05 -20.97 28.03
N ALA A 533 -16.52 -20.63 26.85
CA ALA A 533 -15.65 -19.46 26.68
C ALA A 533 -16.41 -18.17 26.98
N GLU A 534 -17.69 -18.09 26.62
CA GLU A 534 -18.55 -16.95 26.89
C GLU A 534 -18.67 -16.66 28.42
N ALA A 535 -18.92 -17.67 29.25
CA ALA A 535 -19.04 -17.49 30.66
C ALA A 535 -17.74 -16.91 31.30
N LYS A 536 -16.57 -17.41 30.85
CA LYS A 536 -15.27 -16.92 31.31
C LYS A 536 -15.02 -15.47 30.85
N VAL A 537 -15.32 -15.16 29.62
CA VAL A 537 -15.20 -13.80 29.05
C VAL A 537 -16.17 -12.84 29.76
N GLN A 538 -17.40 -13.25 30.00
CA GLN A 538 -18.40 -12.44 30.68
C GLN A 538 -17.95 -12.08 32.11
N THR A 539 -17.42 -13.03 32.86
CA THR A 539 -16.88 -12.79 34.21
C THR A 539 -15.72 -11.80 34.18
N ALA A 540 -14.81 -11.94 33.19
CA ALA A 540 -13.68 -11.02 33.01
C ALA A 540 -14.13 -9.60 32.67
N LEU A 541 -15.15 -9.47 31.80
CA LEU A 541 -15.74 -8.18 31.42
C LEU A 541 -16.40 -7.50 32.59
N GLU A 542 -17.16 -8.23 33.43
CA GLU A 542 -17.77 -7.68 34.63
C GLU A 542 -16.73 -7.16 35.64
N GLY A 543 -15.61 -7.89 35.77
CA GLY A 543 -14.46 -7.42 36.55
C GLY A 543 -13.86 -6.14 36.00
N LEU A 544 -13.68 -6.10 34.67
CA LEU A 544 -13.12 -4.92 33.97
C LEU A 544 -14.02 -3.69 34.10
N MET A 545 -15.34 -3.83 34.03
CA MET A 545 -16.30 -2.72 34.06
C MET A 545 -16.45 -2.07 35.45
N ARG A 546 -16.13 -2.76 36.54
CA ARG A 546 -16.34 -2.27 37.90
C ARG A 546 -15.61 -0.96 38.17
N GLY A 547 -16.35 0.06 38.64
CA GLY A 547 -15.80 1.36 38.98
C GLY A 547 -15.38 2.26 37.81
N ARG A 548 -15.65 1.85 36.60
CA ARG A 548 -15.29 2.60 35.37
C ARG A 548 -16.53 3.11 34.64
N THR A 549 -16.36 4.16 33.87
CA THR A 549 -17.40 4.65 32.97
C THR A 549 -17.39 3.81 31.69
N VAL A 550 -18.53 3.16 31.39
CA VAL A 550 -18.60 2.19 30.29
C VAL A 550 -19.66 2.60 29.28
N LEU A 551 -19.27 2.72 28.03
CA LEU A 551 -20.16 2.79 26.87
C LEU A 551 -20.01 1.50 26.09
N MET A 552 -21.08 0.70 25.97
CA MET A 552 -21.01 -0.59 25.29
C MET A 552 -22.04 -0.72 24.17
N ILE A 553 -21.67 -1.36 23.10
CA ILE A 553 -22.61 -1.86 22.10
C ILE A 553 -22.97 -3.29 22.53
N ALA A 554 -24.25 -3.53 22.79
CA ALA A 554 -24.70 -4.80 23.31
C ALA A 554 -25.69 -5.48 22.34
N HIS A 555 -25.39 -6.72 22.01
CA HIS A 555 -26.24 -7.60 21.21
C HIS A 555 -26.76 -8.81 22.00
N ARG A 556 -26.34 -8.98 23.25
CA ARG A 556 -26.78 -10.08 24.13
C ARG A 556 -27.59 -9.57 25.31
N LEU A 557 -28.71 -10.28 25.56
CA LEU A 557 -29.65 -9.90 26.59
C LEU A 557 -29.03 -9.89 28.00
N SER A 558 -28.14 -10.85 28.30
CA SER A 558 -27.44 -10.95 29.57
C SER A 558 -26.62 -9.69 29.89
N THR A 559 -26.02 -9.11 28.87
CA THR A 559 -25.19 -7.89 28.97
C THR A 559 -26.07 -6.64 29.09
N VAL A 560 -27.14 -6.57 28.26
CA VAL A 560 -28.07 -5.42 28.27
C VAL A 560 -28.81 -5.29 29.61
N LYS A 561 -29.26 -6.40 30.20
CA LYS A 561 -29.98 -6.39 31.47
C LYS A 561 -29.15 -5.86 32.65
N LYS A 562 -27.83 -6.01 32.58
CA LYS A 562 -26.92 -5.56 33.65
C LYS A 562 -26.48 -4.09 33.51
N ALA A 563 -26.83 -3.44 32.40
CA ALA A 563 -26.50 -2.04 32.20
C ALA A 563 -27.33 -1.13 33.10
N ASP A 564 -26.69 -0.09 33.64
CA ASP A 564 -27.38 0.93 34.47
C ASP A 564 -28.39 1.73 33.63
N LEU A 565 -28.08 1.93 32.34
CA LEU A 565 -28.92 2.65 31.40
C LEU A 565 -28.82 2.02 30.01
N ILE A 566 -29.95 1.91 29.34
CA ILE A 566 -30.05 1.42 27.97
C ILE A 566 -30.47 2.58 27.07
N CYS A 567 -29.72 2.81 26.01
CA CYS A 567 -29.99 3.82 25.00
C CYS A 567 -30.30 3.13 23.66
N VAL A 568 -31.52 3.34 23.18
CA VAL A 568 -31.99 2.72 21.92
C VAL A 568 -31.81 3.70 20.77
N LEU A 569 -31.01 3.30 19.80
CA LEU A 569 -30.77 4.06 18.57
C LEU A 569 -31.58 3.48 17.42
N ASP A 570 -32.24 4.36 16.66
CA ASP A 570 -32.88 4.03 15.40
C ASP A 570 -32.64 5.15 14.38
N GLN A 571 -32.24 4.80 13.17
CA GLN A 571 -31.97 5.70 12.04
C GLN A 571 -31.15 6.95 12.39
N GLY A 572 -30.16 6.78 13.28
CA GLY A 572 -29.24 7.85 13.70
C GLY A 572 -29.80 8.77 14.78
N ARG A 573 -30.89 8.39 15.47
CA ARG A 573 -31.49 9.15 16.57
C ARG A 573 -31.66 8.27 17.80
N ILE A 574 -31.59 8.85 18.98
CA ILE A 574 -31.99 8.18 20.22
C ILE A 574 -33.52 8.26 20.31
N VAL A 575 -34.16 7.09 20.38
CA VAL A 575 -35.63 6.98 20.44
C VAL A 575 -36.14 6.61 21.82
N GLU A 576 -35.36 5.86 22.59
CA GLU A 576 -35.71 5.44 23.96
C GLU A 576 -34.48 5.44 24.86
N VAL A 577 -34.64 5.85 26.10
CA VAL A 577 -33.64 5.77 27.15
C VAL A 577 -34.32 5.33 28.44
N GLY A 578 -33.73 4.39 29.18
CA GLY A 578 -34.28 3.89 30.45
C GLY A 578 -33.59 2.62 30.91
N ARG A 579 -34.06 2.03 31.99
CA ARG A 579 -33.62 0.71 32.47
C ARG A 579 -34.39 -0.40 31.75
N HIS A 580 -33.87 -1.62 31.84
CA HIS A 580 -34.45 -2.79 31.18
C HIS A 580 -35.96 -2.91 31.44
N ASP A 581 -36.37 -2.94 32.72
CA ASP A 581 -37.75 -3.15 33.12
C ASP A 581 -38.66 -2.00 32.65
N GLU A 582 -38.18 -0.76 32.70
CA GLU A 582 -38.90 0.43 32.23
C GLU A 582 -39.17 0.39 30.73
N LEU A 583 -38.15 0.00 29.95
CA LEU A 583 -38.25 -0.06 28.52
C LEU A 583 -39.12 -1.25 28.03
N VAL A 584 -39.08 -2.38 28.74
CA VAL A 584 -39.98 -3.51 28.48
C VAL A 584 -41.43 -3.12 28.75
N ALA A 585 -41.68 -2.41 29.87
CA ALA A 585 -43.02 -1.95 30.23
C ALA A 585 -43.59 -0.92 29.22
N LYS A 586 -42.75 -0.09 28.62
CA LYS A 586 -43.15 0.89 27.58
C LYS A 586 -43.65 0.25 26.27
N GLY A 587 -43.29 -1.00 25.98
CA GLY A 587 -43.74 -1.71 24.78
C GLY A 587 -43.19 -1.15 23.45
N GLY A 588 -42.11 -0.33 23.49
CA GLY A 588 -41.58 0.39 22.37
C GLY A 588 -40.65 -0.44 21.45
N LEU A 589 -39.70 0.26 20.79
CA LEU A 589 -38.71 -0.38 19.90
C LEU A 589 -37.83 -1.37 20.67
N TYR A 590 -37.43 -1.02 21.90
CA TYR A 590 -36.65 -1.91 22.78
C TYR A 590 -37.36 -3.25 22.99
N THR A 591 -38.66 -3.22 23.33
CA THR A 591 -39.45 -4.44 23.56
C THR A 591 -39.55 -5.30 22.29
N ARG A 592 -39.69 -4.67 21.13
CA ARG A 592 -39.66 -5.38 19.82
C ARG A 592 -38.32 -6.05 19.58
N LEU A 593 -37.22 -5.33 19.75
CA LEU A 593 -35.86 -5.87 19.62
C LEU A 593 -35.61 -6.99 20.63
N HIS A 594 -36.07 -6.81 21.86
CA HIS A 594 -36.00 -7.81 22.91
C HIS A 594 -36.71 -9.11 22.50
N LYS A 595 -37.96 -9.02 22.01
CA LYS A 595 -38.72 -10.19 21.55
C LYS A 595 -38.08 -10.85 20.32
N THR A 596 -37.59 -10.07 19.34
CA THR A 596 -37.07 -10.60 18.08
C THR A 596 -35.65 -11.17 18.23
N GLN A 597 -34.78 -10.52 18.96
CA GLN A 597 -33.37 -10.95 19.10
C GLN A 597 -33.15 -11.88 20.29
N PHE A 598 -34.01 -11.81 21.32
CA PHE A 598 -33.80 -12.50 22.60
C PHE A 598 -34.99 -13.38 23.02
N GLY A 599 -36.08 -13.40 22.25
CA GLY A 599 -37.37 -14.01 22.62
C GLY A 599 -37.64 -15.42 22.12
N ILE A 600 -36.66 -16.15 21.58
CA ILE A 600 -36.84 -17.56 21.19
C ILE A 600 -36.05 -18.45 22.15
N ALA A 601 -36.45 -18.51 23.39
CA ALA A 601 -36.08 -19.58 24.32
C ALA A 601 -37.08 -19.66 25.48
N GLY A 602 -38.37 -19.78 25.18
CA GLY A 602 -39.34 -19.95 26.27
C GLY A 602 -40.76 -19.73 25.78
N GLY A 603 -41.37 -20.72 25.15
CA GLY A 603 -42.75 -20.62 24.75
C GLY A 603 -43.25 -21.79 23.93
N HIS A 604 -43.06 -23.01 24.44
CA HIS A 604 -43.93 -24.15 24.12
C HIS A 604 -44.47 -24.65 25.46
N GLU A 605 -45.49 -23.99 25.95
CA GLU A 605 -46.47 -24.57 26.87
C GLU A 605 -47.81 -23.84 26.68
N ALA A 606 -48.79 -24.65 26.33
CA ALA A 606 -50.25 -24.48 26.49
C ALA A 606 -50.94 -23.35 25.71
N GLU A 607 -51.61 -23.75 24.66
CA GLU A 607 -53.06 -23.63 24.58
C GLU A 607 -53.53 -24.67 23.56
N GLY A 608 -54.18 -25.73 24.11
CA GLY A 608 -54.93 -26.70 23.40
C GLY A 608 -56.41 -26.23 23.29
N GLU A 609 -57.13 -26.92 22.40
CA GLU A 609 -58.57 -26.91 22.20
C GLU A 609 -59.14 -25.75 21.37
N ASP A 610 -59.50 -26.05 20.17
CA ASP A 610 -60.79 -26.39 19.62
C ASP A 610 -60.72 -26.36 18.09
N GLY A 611 -60.95 -27.35 17.44
CA GLY A 611 -61.97 -28.11 16.83
C GLY A 611 -62.54 -27.53 15.54
N LYS A 612 -62.44 -28.34 14.49
CA LYS A 612 -63.33 -28.47 13.30
C LYS A 612 -62.97 -27.77 12.01
N ALA A 613 -62.61 -28.67 11.11
CA ALA A 613 -63.20 -28.86 9.77
C ALA A 613 -62.93 -27.81 8.69
N ALA A 614 -62.22 -28.21 7.67
CA ALA A 614 -62.85 -28.57 6.39
C ALA A 614 -61.79 -29.04 5.38
N ASP A 615 -62.01 -30.25 4.90
CA ASP A 615 -61.51 -30.79 3.64
C ASP A 615 -61.72 -29.83 2.48
N ALA A 616 -60.80 -29.76 1.55
CA ALA A 616 -61.09 -30.05 0.12
C ALA A 616 -59.94 -29.61 -0.81
N TYR A 617 -59.71 -30.46 -1.74
CA TYR A 617 -58.99 -30.31 -3.04
C TYR A 617 -57.45 -30.39 -2.94
N GLY A 618 -56.82 -31.29 -3.63
CA GLY A 618 -57.22 -32.18 -4.69
C GLY A 618 -55.93 -32.52 -5.43
N ASP A 619 -55.75 -33.77 -5.72
CA ASP A 619 -54.74 -34.41 -6.54
C ASP A 619 -54.37 -33.64 -7.82
N GLY A 620 -53.12 -33.70 -8.15
CA GLY A 620 -52.60 -33.27 -9.45
C GLY A 620 -51.20 -33.79 -9.72
N ALA A 621 -51.07 -35.11 -9.77
CA ALA A 621 -49.90 -35.75 -10.36
C ALA A 621 -49.79 -35.42 -11.85
N VAL A 622 -48.65 -34.94 -12.31
CA VAL A 622 -48.26 -35.09 -13.72
C VAL A 622 -46.79 -35.50 -13.77
N ALA A 623 -46.63 -36.73 -14.14
CA ALA A 623 -45.41 -37.27 -14.72
C ALA A 623 -45.23 -36.70 -16.12
N VAL A 624 -44.01 -36.37 -16.51
CA VAL A 624 -43.59 -36.45 -17.91
C VAL A 624 -42.10 -36.69 -18.03
N ALA A 625 -41.84 -37.68 -18.78
CA ALA A 625 -40.72 -38.14 -19.53
C ALA A 625 -39.88 -37.05 -20.26
N GLY A 626 -38.60 -37.22 -20.35
CA GLY A 626 -37.72 -37.59 -21.43
C GLY A 626 -37.63 -36.65 -22.64
N SER A 627 -36.54 -36.00 -22.78
CA SER A 627 -35.64 -36.07 -23.94
C SER A 627 -34.43 -35.15 -23.70
#